data_f4e55a1382e493abc522e1afc5f78613
#
_entry.id   f4e55a1382e493abc522e1afc5f78613
#
_cell.length_a   1.000
_cell.length_b   1.000
_cell.length_c   1.000
_cell.angle_alpha   90.00
_cell.angle_beta   90.00
_cell.angle_gamma   90.00
#
_symmetry.space_group_name_H-M   'P 1'
#
loop_
_entity.id
_entity.type
_entity.pdbx_description
1 polymer ?
#
loop_
_entity_poly.entity_id
_entity_poly.type
_entity_poly.pdbx_seq_one_letter_code
_entity_poly.pdbx_strand_id
1 'polypeptide(L)'
;MTTQVDFWFDPTCPWAWMTSRWILEVEKVRDVKVTFHTMSLYILNEGRDLDPGYRERIDATLVASRAAAAVQKLHGHDVLRDFYTALGTRIHPGGEPVTVETVAAALADCGLEAGIAERVTTDEFDTDLRAYQKVAQDLVGTDVGTPVIRVNGMALFLSLI
;
A
#
# COMPACT_ATOMS: atom_id res chain seq x y z
N MET A 1 -0.82 27.54 6.07
CA MET A 1 -1.88 26.54 5.78
C MET A 1 -1.22 25.23 5.41
N THR A 2 -1.62 24.15 6.06
CA THR A 2 -1.03 22.81 5.81
C THR A 2 -1.52 22.23 4.48
N THR A 3 -0.60 21.84 3.63
CA THR A 3 -0.92 21.15 2.37
C THR A 3 -1.25 19.69 2.65
N GLN A 4 -2.44 19.25 2.23
CA GLN A 4 -2.86 17.86 2.36
C GLN A 4 -2.36 17.06 1.16
N VAL A 5 -1.71 15.93 1.44
CA VAL A 5 -1.24 14.99 0.42
C VAL A 5 -1.84 13.63 0.70
N ASP A 6 -2.52 13.05 -0.30
CA ASP A 6 -2.96 11.66 -0.24
C ASP A 6 -1.99 10.79 -1.04
N PHE A 7 -1.65 9.64 -0.50
CA PHE A 7 -0.63 8.76 -1.05
C PHE A 7 -1.17 7.32 -1.06
N TRP A 8 -1.49 6.81 -2.25
CA TRP A 8 -1.96 5.43 -2.43
C TRP A 8 -0.78 4.54 -2.78
N PHE A 9 -0.68 3.41 -2.10
CA PHE A 9 0.44 2.49 -2.25
C PHE A 9 0.02 1.02 -2.22
N ASP A 10 0.75 0.19 -2.96
CA ASP A 10 0.82 -1.24 -2.70
C ASP A 10 2.07 -1.47 -1.83
N PRO A 11 1.96 -2.18 -0.70
CA PRO A 11 3.10 -2.38 0.21
C PRO A 11 4.31 -3.06 -0.43
N THR A 12 4.10 -3.82 -1.50
CA THR A 12 5.16 -4.59 -2.16
C THR A 12 5.86 -3.83 -3.27
N CYS A 13 5.34 -2.67 -3.68
CA CYS A 13 5.91 -1.88 -4.77
C CYS A 13 7.17 -1.15 -4.31
N PRO A 14 8.36 -1.45 -4.89
CA PRO A 14 9.59 -0.77 -4.48
C PRO A 14 9.59 0.72 -4.83
N TRP A 15 8.96 1.13 -5.92
CA TRP A 15 8.85 2.54 -6.30
C TRP A 15 7.99 3.34 -5.32
N ALA A 16 6.84 2.77 -4.91
CA ALA A 16 6.00 3.37 -3.89
C ALA A 16 6.75 3.48 -2.56
N TRP A 17 7.51 2.44 -2.19
CA TRP A 17 8.32 2.46 -0.97
C TRP A 17 9.31 3.62 -0.97
N MET A 18 10.13 3.75 -2.01
CA MET A 18 11.12 4.82 -2.10
C MET A 18 10.46 6.21 -2.07
N THR A 19 9.38 6.38 -2.82
CA THR A 19 8.64 7.64 -2.85
C THR A 19 8.02 7.94 -1.48
N SER A 20 7.53 6.93 -0.77
CA SER A 20 6.97 7.11 0.57
C SER A 20 8.02 7.60 1.56
N ARG A 21 9.23 7.07 1.49
CA ARG A 21 10.32 7.53 2.37
C ARG A 21 10.70 8.97 2.08
N TRP A 22 10.73 9.33 0.79
CA TRP A 22 10.99 10.70 0.37
C TRP A 22 9.90 11.67 0.86
N ILE A 23 8.62 11.36 0.67
CA ILE A 23 7.54 12.28 1.08
C ILE A 23 7.49 12.48 2.60
N LEU A 24 7.89 11.47 3.38
CA LEU A 24 8.01 11.61 4.83
C LEU A 24 9.13 12.56 5.24
N GLU A 25 10.22 12.63 4.48
CA GLU A 25 11.26 13.63 4.70
C GLU A 25 10.76 15.04 4.35
N VAL A 26 9.98 15.16 3.27
CA VAL A 26 9.35 16.45 2.92
C VAL A 26 8.44 16.93 4.06
N GLU A 27 7.69 16.04 4.68
CA GLU A 27 6.79 16.37 5.80
C GLU A 27 7.55 16.99 6.99
N LYS A 28 8.81 16.62 7.20
CA LYS A 28 9.64 17.17 8.28
C LYS A 28 10.08 18.62 8.05
N VAL A 29 10.16 19.05 6.79
CA VAL A 29 10.74 20.35 6.42
C VAL A 29 9.76 21.28 5.70
N ARG A 30 8.55 20.82 5.45
CA ARG A 30 7.46 21.61 4.83
C ARG A 30 6.17 21.40 5.61
N ASP A 31 5.27 22.35 5.52
CA ASP A 31 3.94 22.25 6.13
C ASP A 31 3.03 21.39 5.24
N VAL A 32 3.26 20.10 5.32
CA VAL A 32 2.59 19.05 4.54
C VAL A 32 2.12 17.96 5.50
N LYS A 33 0.91 17.46 5.32
CA LYS A 33 0.38 16.28 6.01
C LYS A 33 0.09 15.19 4.99
N VAL A 34 0.75 14.05 5.12
CA VAL A 34 0.57 12.91 4.24
C VAL A 34 -0.41 11.92 4.86
N THR A 35 -1.45 11.57 4.11
CA THR A 35 -2.40 10.51 4.47
C THR A 35 -2.19 9.33 3.53
N PHE A 36 -1.89 8.17 4.10
CA PHE A 36 -1.66 6.94 3.33
C PHE A 36 -2.96 6.18 3.11
N HIS A 37 -3.10 5.62 1.90
CA HIS A 37 -4.24 4.82 1.47
C HIS A 37 -3.76 3.55 0.77
N THR A 38 -4.51 2.47 0.91
CA THR A 38 -4.14 1.19 0.32
C THR A 38 -4.53 1.12 -1.16
N MET A 39 -3.62 0.61 -1.99
CA MET A 39 -3.85 0.10 -3.35
C MET A 39 -3.32 -1.33 -3.46
N SER A 40 -3.67 -2.00 -4.55
CA SER A 40 -3.23 -3.36 -4.85
C SER A 40 -2.83 -3.50 -6.30
N LEU A 41 -1.59 -3.91 -6.53
CA LEU A 41 -1.11 -4.29 -7.86
C LEU A 41 -1.83 -5.54 -8.37
N TYR A 42 -2.24 -6.45 -7.49
CA TYR A 42 -3.03 -7.61 -7.85
C TYR A 42 -4.36 -7.19 -8.49
N ILE A 43 -5.13 -6.33 -7.83
CA ILE A 43 -6.41 -5.84 -8.34
C ILE A 43 -6.21 -5.03 -9.62
N LEU A 44 -5.21 -4.17 -9.65
CA LEU A 44 -4.89 -3.34 -10.81
C LEU A 44 -4.62 -4.18 -12.07
N ASN A 45 -4.03 -5.36 -11.90
CA ASN A 45 -3.63 -6.24 -12.98
C ASN A 45 -4.63 -7.39 -13.26
N GLU A 46 -5.78 -7.41 -12.58
CA GLU A 46 -6.83 -8.39 -12.85
C GLU A 46 -7.27 -8.32 -14.32
N GLY A 47 -7.42 -9.49 -14.94
CA GLY A 47 -7.89 -9.58 -16.31
C GLY A 47 -6.88 -9.17 -17.38
N ARG A 48 -5.69 -8.70 -16.98
CA ARG A 48 -4.61 -8.36 -17.93
C ARG A 48 -3.85 -9.61 -18.33
N ASP A 49 -3.42 -9.64 -19.61
CA ASP A 49 -2.56 -10.68 -20.12
C ASP A 49 -1.11 -10.37 -19.71
N LEU A 50 -0.63 -11.09 -18.69
CA LEU A 50 0.71 -10.92 -18.14
C LEU A 50 1.56 -12.15 -18.41
N ASP A 51 2.87 -11.93 -18.56
CA ASP A 51 3.84 -13.02 -18.52
C ASP A 51 3.62 -13.90 -17.27
N PRO A 52 3.64 -15.26 -17.39
CA PRO A 52 3.35 -16.15 -16.26
C PRO A 52 4.20 -15.91 -15.01
N GLY A 53 5.50 -15.63 -15.18
CA GLY A 53 6.37 -15.32 -14.05
C GLY A 53 6.02 -14.01 -13.36
N TYR A 54 5.58 -13.01 -14.14
CA TYR A 54 5.10 -11.74 -13.57
C TYR A 54 3.76 -11.93 -12.87
N ARG A 55 2.85 -12.72 -13.46
CA ARG A 55 1.56 -13.06 -12.84
C ARG A 55 1.78 -13.71 -11.47
N GLU A 56 2.67 -14.68 -11.37
CA GLU A 56 2.97 -15.35 -10.10
C GLU A 56 3.45 -14.35 -9.04
N ARG A 57 4.34 -13.42 -9.43
CA ARG A 57 4.79 -12.38 -8.50
C ARG A 57 3.65 -11.45 -8.06
N ILE A 58 2.80 -11.05 -8.97
CA ILE A 58 1.64 -10.18 -8.67
C ILE A 58 0.66 -10.91 -7.75
N ASP A 59 0.37 -12.18 -8.02
CA ASP A 59 -0.53 -12.97 -7.18
C ASP A 59 -0.02 -13.08 -5.73
N ALA A 60 1.29 -13.21 -5.56
CA ALA A 60 1.91 -13.26 -4.24
C ALA A 60 1.78 -11.94 -3.46
N THR A 61 1.53 -10.81 -4.12
CA THR A 61 1.40 -9.50 -3.44
C THR A 61 0.09 -9.33 -2.68
N LEU A 62 -0.93 -10.13 -2.98
CA LEU A 62 -2.29 -9.92 -2.49
C LEU A 62 -2.38 -9.97 -0.96
N VAL A 63 -1.64 -10.87 -0.31
CA VAL A 63 -1.65 -10.97 1.16
C VAL A 63 -1.21 -9.67 1.82
N ALA A 64 -0.22 -8.99 1.25
CA ALA A 64 0.27 -7.72 1.79
C ALA A 64 -0.74 -6.58 1.59
N SER A 65 -1.37 -6.48 0.42
CA SER A 65 -2.40 -5.45 0.19
C SER A 65 -3.67 -5.72 1.01
N ARG A 66 -4.05 -6.98 1.21
CA ARG A 66 -5.13 -7.34 2.14
C ARG A 66 -4.80 -6.91 3.57
N ALA A 67 -3.57 -7.13 4.01
CA ALA A 67 -3.12 -6.72 5.34
C ALA A 67 -3.19 -5.19 5.51
N ALA A 68 -2.73 -4.44 4.53
CA ALA A 68 -2.81 -2.98 4.57
C ALA A 68 -4.28 -2.51 4.61
N ALA A 69 -5.16 -3.10 3.80
CA ALA A 69 -6.60 -2.78 3.82
C ALA A 69 -7.23 -3.10 5.18
N ALA A 70 -6.87 -4.23 5.79
CA ALA A 70 -7.36 -4.61 7.12
C ALA A 70 -6.94 -3.58 8.19
N VAL A 71 -5.68 -3.18 8.19
CA VAL A 71 -5.16 -2.18 9.14
C VAL A 71 -5.85 -0.83 8.91
N GLN A 72 -6.01 -0.41 7.66
CA GLN A 72 -6.71 0.84 7.33
C GLN A 72 -8.14 0.83 7.85
N LYS A 73 -8.86 -0.26 7.64
CA LYS A 73 -10.26 -0.39 8.07
C LYS A 73 -10.40 -0.43 9.59
N LEU A 74 -9.57 -1.22 10.26
CA LEU A 74 -9.69 -1.49 11.69
C LEU A 74 -9.07 -0.40 12.56
N HIS A 75 -8.04 0.28 12.07
CA HIS A 75 -7.22 1.19 12.88
C HIS A 75 -7.04 2.58 12.28
N GLY A 76 -7.40 2.81 11.01
CA GLY A 76 -7.30 4.11 10.36
C GLY A 76 -5.95 4.40 9.71
N HIS A 77 -5.83 5.62 9.17
CA HIS A 77 -4.71 6.00 8.30
C HIS A 77 -3.38 6.19 9.03
N ASP A 78 -3.39 6.67 10.27
CA ASP A 78 -2.14 6.89 11.02
C ASP A 78 -1.50 5.57 11.42
N VAL A 79 -2.30 4.59 11.82
CA VAL A 79 -1.83 3.23 12.11
C VAL A 79 -1.39 2.52 10.83
N LEU A 80 -2.11 2.73 9.71
CA LEU A 80 -1.69 2.23 8.39
C LEU A 80 -0.31 2.74 8.02
N ARG A 81 -0.03 4.01 8.26
CA ARG A 81 1.29 4.62 8.03
C ARG A 81 2.40 3.87 8.77
N ASP A 82 2.19 3.58 10.05
CA ASP A 82 3.14 2.86 10.88
C ASP A 82 3.31 1.41 10.42
N PHE A 83 2.20 0.75 10.09
CA PHE A 83 2.23 -0.61 9.56
C PHE A 83 2.96 -0.69 8.21
N TYR A 84 2.72 0.26 7.31
CA TYR A 84 3.43 0.34 6.03
C TYR A 84 4.94 0.48 6.27
N THR A 85 5.35 1.32 7.20
CA THR A 85 6.77 1.48 7.55
C THR A 85 7.35 0.17 8.06
N ALA A 86 6.65 -0.53 8.95
CA ALA A 86 7.12 -1.80 9.49
C ALA A 86 7.20 -2.91 8.42
N LEU A 87 6.14 -3.08 7.65
CA LEU A 87 6.09 -4.11 6.60
C LEU A 87 7.08 -3.81 5.48
N GLY A 88 7.14 -2.57 5.01
CA GLY A 88 8.04 -2.16 3.94
C GLY A 88 9.51 -2.27 4.34
N THR A 89 9.85 -1.98 5.60
CA THR A 89 11.21 -2.16 6.12
C THR A 89 11.65 -3.63 6.04
N ARG A 90 10.74 -4.55 6.33
CA ARG A 90 11.02 -5.99 6.24
C ARG A 90 11.18 -6.44 4.80
N ILE A 91 10.31 -6.00 3.90
CA ILE A 91 10.29 -6.45 2.50
C ILE A 91 11.43 -5.81 1.69
N HIS A 92 11.56 -4.49 1.74
CA HIS A 92 12.43 -3.74 0.82
C HIS A 92 13.89 -3.75 1.29
N PRO A 93 14.30 -3.01 2.30
CA PRO A 93 15.69 -3.12 2.76
C PRO A 93 15.98 -4.46 3.43
N GLY A 94 15.00 -5.07 4.10
CA GLY A 94 15.19 -6.34 4.83
C GLY A 94 15.24 -7.57 3.95
N GLY A 95 14.73 -7.52 2.73
CA GLY A 95 14.74 -8.63 1.79
C GLY A 95 13.86 -9.82 2.19
N GLU A 96 12.95 -9.64 3.15
CA GLU A 96 12.04 -10.71 3.57
C GLU A 96 10.99 -11.00 2.48
N PRO A 97 10.56 -12.26 2.32
CA PRO A 97 9.55 -12.58 1.32
C PRO A 97 8.17 -12.02 1.70
N VAL A 98 7.33 -11.84 0.69
CA VAL A 98 5.93 -11.39 0.88
C VAL A 98 5.08 -12.60 1.26
N THR A 99 4.95 -12.84 2.55
CA THR A 99 4.25 -14.00 3.12
C THR A 99 3.39 -13.58 4.32
N VAL A 100 2.50 -14.49 4.73
CA VAL A 100 1.71 -14.31 5.96
C VAL A 100 2.60 -14.13 7.18
N GLU A 101 3.72 -14.85 7.25
CA GLU A 101 4.67 -14.76 8.35
C GLU A 101 5.32 -13.37 8.43
N THR A 102 5.70 -12.80 7.30
CA THR A 102 6.25 -11.43 7.24
C THR A 102 5.19 -10.39 7.64
N VAL A 103 3.95 -10.58 7.20
CA VAL A 103 2.81 -9.74 7.64
C VAL A 103 2.62 -9.84 9.15
N ALA A 104 2.62 -11.04 9.71
CA ALA A 104 2.47 -11.27 11.15
C ALA A 104 3.57 -10.57 11.95
N ALA A 105 4.81 -10.65 11.48
CA ALA A 105 5.95 -9.98 12.12
C ALA A 105 5.80 -8.45 12.10
N ALA A 106 5.34 -7.89 10.98
CA ALA A 106 5.09 -6.45 10.87
C ALA A 106 3.94 -5.98 11.77
N LEU A 107 2.87 -6.78 11.89
CA LEU A 107 1.78 -6.50 12.84
C LEU A 107 2.30 -6.46 14.28
N ALA A 108 3.15 -7.43 14.66
CA ALA A 108 3.76 -7.47 15.98
C ALA A 108 4.67 -6.25 16.23
N ASP A 109 5.42 -5.82 15.23
CA ASP A 109 6.27 -4.62 15.32
C ASP A 109 5.45 -3.37 15.68
N CYS A 110 4.19 -3.32 15.26
CA CYS A 110 3.28 -2.20 15.51
C CYS A 110 2.38 -2.42 16.74
N GLY A 111 2.49 -3.55 17.42
CA GLY A 111 1.61 -3.89 18.55
C GLY A 111 0.17 -4.15 18.14
N LEU A 112 -0.06 -4.58 16.89
CA LEU A 112 -1.39 -4.89 16.37
C LEU A 112 -1.77 -6.35 16.62
N GLU A 113 -3.07 -6.65 16.49
CA GLU A 113 -3.61 -7.99 16.76
C GLU A 113 -3.03 -9.03 15.83
N ALA A 114 -2.46 -10.10 16.39
CA ALA A 114 -1.90 -11.21 15.62
C ALA A 114 -2.95 -11.91 14.74
N GLY A 115 -4.21 -11.90 15.14
CA GLY A 115 -5.31 -12.50 14.40
C GLY A 115 -5.56 -11.88 13.02
N ILE A 116 -5.12 -10.66 12.75
CA ILE A 116 -5.20 -10.05 11.42
C ILE A 116 -4.47 -10.91 10.38
N ALA A 117 -3.32 -11.49 10.74
CA ALA A 117 -2.54 -12.34 9.83
C ALA A 117 -3.32 -13.56 9.33
N GLU A 118 -4.19 -14.14 10.14
CA GLU A 118 -5.04 -15.25 9.73
C GLU A 118 -6.19 -14.76 8.82
N ARG A 119 -6.78 -13.61 9.15
CA ARG A 119 -7.90 -13.04 8.41
C ARG A 119 -7.53 -12.63 6.99
N VAL A 120 -6.29 -12.22 6.74
CA VAL A 120 -5.84 -11.81 5.41
C VAL A 120 -5.52 -12.98 4.48
N THR A 121 -5.58 -14.21 4.95
CA THR A 121 -5.55 -15.41 4.10
C THR A 121 -6.89 -15.67 3.43
N THR A 122 -7.93 -14.95 3.81
CA THR A 122 -9.29 -15.03 3.28
C THR A 122 -9.63 -13.77 2.49
N ASP A 123 -10.80 -13.74 1.87
CA ASP A 123 -11.30 -12.59 1.12
C ASP A 123 -12.05 -11.56 1.98
N GLU A 124 -11.95 -11.65 3.29
CA GLU A 124 -12.74 -10.82 4.23
C GLU A 124 -12.59 -9.32 3.98
N PHE A 125 -11.41 -8.86 3.60
CA PHE A 125 -11.13 -7.45 3.36
C PHE A 125 -11.12 -7.05 1.88
N ASP A 126 -11.49 -7.94 0.98
CA ASP A 126 -11.38 -7.66 -0.46
C ASP A 126 -12.35 -6.58 -0.93
N THR A 127 -13.56 -6.52 -0.37
CA THR A 127 -14.51 -5.44 -0.67
C THR A 127 -13.95 -4.07 -0.25
N ASP A 128 -13.33 -4.00 0.93
CA ASP A 128 -12.71 -2.77 1.41
C ASP A 128 -11.50 -2.39 0.53
N LEU A 129 -10.65 -3.36 0.20
CA LEU A 129 -9.49 -3.15 -0.65
C LEU A 129 -9.90 -2.61 -2.03
N ARG A 130 -10.95 -3.17 -2.63
CA ARG A 130 -11.50 -2.70 -3.91
C ARG A 130 -12.07 -1.30 -3.81
N ALA A 131 -12.73 -0.97 -2.71
CA ALA A 131 -13.26 0.38 -2.47
C ALA A 131 -12.13 1.40 -2.36
N TYR A 132 -11.06 1.10 -1.64
CA TYR A 132 -9.88 1.97 -1.54
C TYR A 132 -9.19 2.15 -2.89
N GLN A 133 -9.04 1.06 -3.63
CA GLN A 133 -8.49 1.07 -5.00
C GLN A 133 -9.29 1.97 -5.92
N LYS A 134 -10.61 1.87 -5.86
CA LYS A 134 -11.52 2.62 -6.72
C LYS A 134 -11.32 4.13 -6.57
N VAL A 135 -11.10 4.62 -5.37
CA VAL A 135 -10.87 6.06 -5.14
C VAL A 135 -9.67 6.55 -5.95
N ALA A 136 -8.56 5.81 -5.92
CA ALA A 136 -7.38 6.17 -6.69
C ALA A 136 -7.63 6.05 -8.21
N GLN A 137 -8.28 4.98 -8.66
CA GLN A 137 -8.56 4.76 -10.08
C GLN A 137 -9.54 5.80 -10.64
N ASP A 138 -10.49 6.27 -9.87
CA ASP A 138 -11.40 7.36 -10.28
C ASP A 138 -10.64 8.67 -10.50
N LEU A 139 -9.50 8.85 -9.84
CA LEU A 139 -8.67 10.06 -9.98
C LEU A 139 -7.73 10.01 -11.19
N VAL A 140 -7.12 8.86 -11.48
CA VAL A 140 -6.02 8.73 -12.46
C VAL A 140 -6.27 7.70 -13.55
N GLY A 141 -7.39 6.97 -13.50
CA GLY A 141 -7.69 5.90 -14.45
C GLY A 141 -7.06 4.57 -14.06
N THR A 142 -7.15 3.59 -14.96
CA THR A 142 -6.74 2.21 -14.72
C THR A 142 -5.39 1.84 -15.33
N ASP A 143 -4.86 2.68 -16.22
CA ASP A 143 -3.56 2.47 -16.86
C ASP A 143 -2.46 3.18 -16.06
N VAL A 144 -2.30 2.74 -14.82
CA VAL A 144 -1.37 3.30 -13.84
C VAL A 144 -0.75 2.18 -13.01
N GLY A 145 0.21 2.54 -12.16
CA GLY A 145 0.77 1.67 -11.13
C GLY A 145 0.67 2.35 -9.76
N THR A 146 1.62 2.10 -8.89
CA THR A 146 1.74 2.77 -7.60
C THR A 146 3.11 3.46 -7.49
N PRO A 147 3.25 4.56 -6.75
CA PRO A 147 2.21 5.24 -5.97
C PRO A 147 1.31 6.15 -6.82
N VAL A 148 0.12 6.43 -6.32
CA VAL A 148 -0.72 7.53 -6.78
C VAL A 148 -0.67 8.62 -5.71
N ILE A 149 -0.47 9.87 -6.12
CA ILE A 149 -0.36 11.00 -5.20
C ILE A 149 -1.34 12.08 -5.60
N ARG A 150 -2.08 12.62 -4.63
CA ARG A 150 -2.94 13.78 -4.82
C ARG A 150 -2.46 14.93 -3.94
N VAL A 151 -2.23 16.09 -4.57
CA VAL A 151 -1.85 17.33 -3.90
C VAL A 151 -2.74 18.45 -4.43
N ASN A 152 -3.43 19.17 -3.55
CA ASN A 152 -4.29 20.29 -3.92
C ASN A 152 -5.28 19.94 -5.04
N GLY A 153 -5.90 18.76 -4.96
CA GLY A 153 -6.90 18.31 -5.94
C GLY A 153 -6.33 17.76 -7.24
N MET A 154 -5.02 17.84 -7.46
CA MET A 154 -4.36 17.26 -8.63
C MET A 154 -3.81 15.89 -8.26
N ALA A 155 -4.22 14.86 -8.98
CA ALA A 155 -3.74 13.51 -8.77
C ALA A 155 -2.90 13.05 -9.97
N LEU A 156 -1.85 12.27 -9.68
CA LEU A 156 -0.98 11.70 -10.70
C LEU A 156 -0.40 10.38 -10.23
N PHE A 157 -0.07 9.53 -11.18
CA PHE A 157 0.75 8.34 -10.97
C PHE A 157 2.21 8.72 -11.16
N LEU A 158 3.05 8.39 -10.17
CA LEU A 158 4.49 8.63 -10.27
C LEU A 158 5.18 7.35 -10.75
N SER A 159 5.73 7.41 -11.95
CA SER A 159 6.63 6.39 -12.48
C SER A 159 8.04 6.96 -12.52
N LEU A 160 9.00 6.18 -12.03
CA LEU A 160 10.42 6.53 -12.07
C LEU A 160 11.12 5.97 -13.32
N ILE A 161 10.36 5.45 -14.25
CA ILE A 161 10.89 4.92 -15.53
C ILE A 161 10.64 5.93 -16.62
#